data_e22de5cf5df8af627da86fb5e66600fb
#
_entry.id   e22de5cf5df8af627da86fb5e66600fb
#
_cell.length_a   1.000
_cell.length_b   1.000
_cell.length_c   1.000
_cell.angle_alpha   90.00
_cell.angle_beta   90.00
_cell.angle_gamma   90.00
#
_symmetry.space_group_name_H-M   'P 1'
#
loop_
_entity.id
_entity.type
_entity.pdbx_description
1 polymer ?
#
loop_
_entity_poly.entity_id
_entity_poly.type
_entity_poly.pdbx_seq_one_letter_code
_entity_poly.pdbx_strand_id
1 'polypeptide(L)'
;SEPRLFVRHKFSKQKSKAKLVRNLEWALDIDKVTEAIVEQGRCAISGRPFVYKTGSIDAPSIDRIDSERGYTPDNIMFVGAHINIMKGRLDLETFVNLCKDVAKFRSNEFG
;
A
#
# COMPACT_ATOMS: atom_id res chain seq x y z
N SER A 1 -2.49 -14.70 14.44
CA SER A 1 -3.10 -15.21 13.20
C SER A 1 -2.12 -15.09 12.04
N GLU A 2 -2.36 -15.84 10.98
CA GLU A 2 -1.53 -15.78 9.78
C GLU A 2 -1.49 -14.38 9.15
N PRO A 3 -2.61 -13.64 9.00
CA PRO A 3 -2.55 -12.27 8.51
C PRO A 3 -1.63 -11.37 9.33
N ARG A 4 -1.70 -11.47 10.65
CA ARG A 4 -0.86 -10.65 11.53
C ARG A 4 0.61 -11.00 11.43
N LEU A 5 0.94 -12.29 11.36
CA LEU A 5 2.32 -12.75 11.18
C LEU A 5 2.89 -12.27 9.84
N PHE A 6 2.11 -12.38 8.78
CA PHE A 6 2.50 -11.90 7.45
C PHE A 6 2.83 -10.41 7.48
N VAL A 7 1.93 -9.61 8.03
CA VAL A 7 2.07 -8.15 8.07
C VAL A 7 3.30 -7.74 8.89
N ARG A 8 3.47 -8.32 10.07
CA ARG A 8 4.62 -8.02 10.94
C ARG A 8 5.94 -8.33 10.25
N HIS A 9 6.03 -9.50 9.63
CA HIS A 9 7.26 -9.91 8.94
C HIS A 9 7.59 -8.96 7.79
N LYS A 10 6.60 -8.68 6.95
CA LYS A 10 6.77 -7.79 5.80
C LYS A 10 7.22 -6.40 6.20
N PHE A 11 6.56 -5.79 7.17
CA PHE A 11 6.84 -4.40 7.52
C PHE A 11 8.02 -4.23 8.46
N SER A 12 8.44 -5.25 9.17
CA SER A 12 9.72 -5.24 9.86
C SER A 12 10.88 -5.15 8.87
N LYS A 13 10.80 -5.89 7.76
CA LYS A 13 11.79 -5.79 6.68
C LYS A 13 11.75 -4.42 6.01
N GLN A 14 10.57 -3.88 5.75
CA GLN A 14 10.40 -2.57 5.14
C GLN A 14 10.98 -1.46 6.02
N LYS A 15 10.80 -1.56 7.34
CA LYS A 15 11.38 -0.64 8.31
C LYS A 15 12.89 -0.61 8.20
N SER A 16 13.54 -1.78 8.19
CA SER A 16 14.99 -1.88 8.07
C SER A 16 15.47 -1.27 6.76
N LYS A 17 14.80 -1.56 5.65
CA LYS A 17 15.14 -1.01 4.34
C LYS A 17 14.99 0.51 4.31
N ALA A 18 13.92 1.04 4.87
CA ALA A 18 13.68 2.49 4.91
C ALA A 18 14.79 3.22 5.66
N LYS A 19 15.19 2.70 6.81
CA LYS A 19 16.24 3.31 7.65
C LYS A 19 17.63 3.15 7.07
N LEU A 20 17.97 1.95 6.61
CA LEU A 20 19.35 1.63 6.22
C LEU A 20 19.69 1.98 4.78
N VAL A 21 18.72 1.88 3.88
CA VAL A 21 18.94 2.06 2.44
C VAL A 21 18.48 3.43 1.96
N ARG A 22 17.28 3.86 2.37
CA ARG A 22 16.67 5.09 1.87
C ARG A 22 16.83 6.28 2.79
N ASN A 23 17.34 6.06 3.99
CA ASN A 23 17.46 7.08 5.03
C ASN A 23 16.14 7.84 5.29
N LEU A 24 15.02 7.10 5.26
CA LEU A 24 13.70 7.65 5.51
C LEU A 24 13.31 7.47 6.97
N GLU A 25 12.59 8.45 7.51
CA GLU A 25 12.02 8.36 8.84
C GLU A 25 11.04 7.19 8.91
N TRP A 26 11.08 6.48 10.03
CA TRP A 26 10.10 5.44 10.36
C TRP A 26 9.59 5.67 11.77
N ALA A 27 8.43 6.28 11.88
CA ALA A 27 7.77 6.58 13.15
C ALA A 27 6.46 5.78 13.29
N LEU A 28 6.48 4.52 12.85
CA LEU A 28 5.33 3.63 12.92
C LEU A 28 5.55 2.55 13.97
N ASP A 29 4.49 2.24 14.70
CA ASP A 29 4.44 1.10 15.60
C ASP A 29 3.93 -0.11 14.81
N ILE A 30 4.75 -1.14 14.66
CA ILE A 30 4.42 -2.33 13.87
C ILE A 30 3.16 -3.02 14.37
N ASP A 31 2.93 -3.06 15.68
CA ASP A 31 1.74 -3.71 16.22
C ASP A 31 0.47 -2.92 15.87
N LYS A 32 0.52 -1.61 15.98
CA LYS A 32 -0.62 -0.74 15.61
C LYS A 32 -0.89 -0.80 14.11
N VAL A 33 0.15 -0.76 13.28
CA VAL A 33 0.03 -0.89 11.83
C VAL A 33 -0.59 -2.24 11.46
N THR A 34 -0.13 -3.33 12.08
CA THR A 34 -0.64 -4.67 11.85
C THR A 34 -2.14 -4.74 12.13
N GLU A 35 -2.58 -4.25 13.29
CA GLU A 35 -3.99 -4.27 13.65
C GLU A 35 -4.82 -3.39 12.71
N ALA A 36 -4.31 -2.23 12.33
CA ALA A 36 -5.01 -1.32 11.42
C ALA A 36 -5.22 -1.95 10.04
N ILE A 37 -4.21 -2.64 9.50
CA ILE A 37 -4.32 -3.33 8.21
C ILE A 37 -5.35 -4.45 8.26
N VAL A 38 -5.28 -5.30 9.28
CA VAL A 38 -6.21 -6.42 9.43
C VAL A 38 -7.64 -5.91 9.62
N GLU A 39 -7.84 -4.87 10.40
CA GLU A 39 -9.15 -4.24 10.61
C GLU A 39 -9.69 -3.62 9.32
N GLN A 40 -8.85 -2.89 8.58
CA GLN A 40 -9.26 -2.31 7.29
C GLN A 40 -9.61 -3.39 6.26
N GLY A 41 -8.80 -4.42 6.15
CA GLY A 41 -9.08 -5.62 5.36
C GLY A 41 -9.07 -5.45 3.84
N ARG A 42 -8.94 -4.23 3.33
CA ARG A 42 -9.02 -3.94 1.90
C ARG A 42 -8.12 -2.77 1.51
N CYS A 43 -7.75 -2.73 0.23
CA CYS A 43 -7.00 -1.62 -0.33
C CYS A 43 -7.78 -0.31 -0.22
N ALA A 44 -7.15 0.73 0.32
CA ALA A 44 -7.78 2.04 0.49
C ALA A 44 -8.12 2.74 -0.84
N ILE A 45 -7.52 2.32 -1.94
CA ILE A 45 -7.75 2.94 -3.26
C ILE A 45 -8.70 2.12 -4.12
N SER A 46 -8.46 0.82 -4.25
CA SER A 46 -9.25 -0.04 -5.14
C SER A 46 -10.45 -0.70 -4.47
N GLY A 47 -10.44 -0.77 -3.15
CA GLY A 47 -11.45 -1.51 -2.39
C GLY A 47 -11.31 -3.03 -2.45
N ARG A 48 -10.29 -3.56 -3.14
CA ARG A 48 -10.07 -5.00 -3.24
C ARG A 48 -9.61 -5.56 -1.90
N PRO A 49 -10.13 -6.72 -1.48
CA PRO A 49 -9.69 -7.35 -0.22
C PRO A 49 -8.19 -7.65 -0.23
N PHE A 50 -7.53 -7.47 0.89
CA PHE A 50 -6.13 -7.88 1.03
C PHE A 50 -6.01 -9.41 0.97
N VAL A 51 -4.94 -9.87 0.33
CA VAL A 51 -4.52 -11.26 0.32
C VAL A 51 -3.16 -11.35 1.00
N TYR A 52 -3.09 -12.07 2.11
CA TYR A 52 -1.88 -12.15 2.94
C TYR A 52 -0.95 -13.23 2.43
N LYS A 53 -0.44 -13.02 1.23
CA LYS A 53 0.44 -13.98 0.55
C LYS A 53 1.50 -13.21 -0.23
N THR A 54 2.75 -13.60 -0.06
CA THR A 54 3.88 -13.01 -0.80
C THR A 54 3.66 -13.16 -2.31
N GLY A 55 3.83 -12.06 -3.03
CA GLY A 55 3.66 -12.04 -4.48
C GLY A 55 2.23 -11.82 -4.97
N SER A 56 1.23 -11.82 -4.08
CA SER A 56 -0.13 -11.49 -4.47
C SER A 56 -0.23 -10.03 -4.92
N ILE A 57 -1.02 -9.78 -5.97
CA ILE A 57 -1.30 -8.41 -6.42
C ILE A 57 -2.01 -7.61 -5.33
N ASP A 58 -2.71 -8.29 -4.43
CA ASP A 58 -3.49 -7.68 -3.35
C ASP A 58 -2.80 -7.81 -1.98
N ALA A 59 -1.52 -8.15 -1.93
CA ALA A 59 -0.81 -8.18 -0.65
C ALA A 59 -0.79 -6.77 -0.04
N PRO A 60 -1.01 -6.64 1.28
CA PRO A 60 -1.00 -5.32 1.90
C PRO A 60 0.35 -4.63 1.77
N SER A 61 0.30 -3.33 1.47
CA SER A 61 1.47 -2.49 1.30
C SER A 61 1.19 -1.13 1.95
N ILE A 62 2.26 -0.45 2.38
CA ILE A 62 2.16 0.90 2.91
C ILE A 62 2.57 1.88 1.82
N ASP A 63 1.65 2.76 1.42
CA ASP A 63 1.92 3.85 0.50
C ASP A 63 2.18 5.13 1.30
N ARG A 64 3.25 5.85 0.96
CA ARG A 64 3.46 7.18 1.50
C ARG A 64 2.66 8.18 0.67
N ILE A 65 1.83 8.97 1.35
CA ILE A 65 0.99 9.98 0.67
C ILE A 65 1.89 11.02 -0.02
N ASP A 66 2.88 11.52 0.71
CA ASP A 66 3.93 12.39 0.18
C ASP A 66 5.24 11.59 0.13
N SER A 67 5.72 11.30 -1.07
CA SER A 67 6.92 10.48 -1.27
C SER A 67 8.22 11.19 -0.82
N GLU A 68 8.17 12.49 -0.58
CA GLU A 68 9.31 13.25 -0.05
C GLU A 68 9.43 13.12 1.47
N ARG A 69 8.39 12.63 2.14
CA ARG A 69 8.37 12.41 3.59
C ARG A 69 8.50 10.94 3.91
N GLY A 70 8.83 10.62 5.15
CA GLY A 70 8.99 9.25 5.61
C GLY A 70 7.68 8.58 6.04
N TYR A 71 7.84 7.48 6.77
CA TYR A 71 6.74 6.65 7.24
C TYR A 71 6.26 7.15 8.59
N THR A 72 5.25 8.00 8.57
CA THR A 72 4.60 8.54 9.78
C THR A 72 3.10 8.28 9.70
N PRO A 73 2.38 8.22 10.84
CA PRO A 73 0.94 7.89 10.81
C PRO A 73 0.09 8.80 9.94
N ASP A 74 0.48 10.08 9.80
CA ASP A 74 -0.24 11.05 8.98
C ASP A 74 0.14 11.01 7.49
N ASN A 75 1.17 10.24 7.13
CA ASN A 75 1.69 10.20 5.76
C ASN A 75 1.58 8.82 5.10
N ILE A 76 0.70 7.97 5.60
CA ILE A 76 0.58 6.62 5.05
C ILE A 76 -0.87 6.27 4.74
N MET A 77 -1.05 5.35 3.78
CA MET A 77 -2.28 4.60 3.62
C MET A 77 -1.95 3.15 3.25
N PHE A 78 -2.88 2.26 3.55
CA PHE A 78 -2.71 0.82 3.32
C PHE A 78 -3.41 0.43 2.03
N VAL A 79 -2.64 -0.08 1.08
CA VAL A 79 -3.10 -0.36 -0.28
C VAL A 79 -2.60 -1.73 -0.73
N GLY A 80 -3.21 -2.29 -1.77
CA GLY A 80 -2.71 -3.50 -2.39
C GLY A 80 -1.36 -3.27 -3.08
N ALA A 81 -0.51 -4.29 -3.12
CA ALA A 81 0.85 -4.17 -3.63
C ALA A 81 0.92 -3.65 -5.07
N HIS A 82 0.09 -4.18 -5.97
CA HIS A 82 0.12 -3.73 -7.37
C HIS A 82 -0.47 -2.34 -7.55
N ILE A 83 -1.49 -1.97 -6.77
CA ILE A 83 -2.01 -0.60 -6.78
C ILE A 83 -0.91 0.37 -6.33
N ASN A 84 -0.15 0.01 -5.31
CA ASN A 84 0.97 0.83 -4.83
C ASN A 84 2.03 1.03 -5.92
N ILE A 85 2.40 -0.05 -6.61
CA ILE A 85 3.37 0.01 -7.71
C ILE A 85 2.85 0.87 -8.86
N MET A 86 1.61 0.66 -9.28
CA MET A 86 0.98 1.40 -10.39
C MET A 86 0.90 2.89 -10.09
N LYS A 87 0.51 3.24 -8.87
CA LYS A 87 0.41 4.64 -8.45
C LYS A 87 1.78 5.31 -8.44
N GLY A 88 2.80 4.61 -7.96
CA GLY A 88 4.15 5.16 -7.89
C GLY A 88 4.18 6.47 -7.11
N ARG A 89 4.72 7.53 -7.71
CA ARG A 89 4.84 8.86 -7.10
C ARG A 89 3.69 9.80 -7.42
N LEU A 90 2.72 9.35 -8.19
CA LEU A 90 1.56 10.17 -8.53
C LEU A 90 0.74 10.47 -7.27
N ASP A 91 0.14 11.67 -7.24
CA ASP A 91 -0.86 11.94 -6.22
C ASP A 91 -2.12 11.12 -6.53
N LEU A 92 -2.96 10.95 -5.53
CA LEU A 92 -4.14 10.09 -5.63
C LEU A 92 -5.10 10.55 -6.73
N GLU A 93 -5.36 11.85 -6.82
CA GLU A 93 -6.30 12.39 -7.82
C GLU A 93 -5.81 12.11 -9.23
N THR A 94 -4.54 12.37 -9.53
CA THR A 94 -3.95 12.10 -10.84
C THR A 94 -4.02 10.62 -11.17
N PHE A 95 -3.66 9.76 -10.22
CA PHE A 95 -3.72 8.31 -10.41
C PHE A 95 -5.14 7.84 -10.71
N VAL A 96 -6.12 8.27 -9.92
CA VAL A 96 -7.53 7.87 -10.13
C VAL A 96 -8.03 8.34 -11.49
N ASN A 97 -7.70 9.56 -11.88
CA ASN A 97 -8.11 10.09 -13.19
C ASN A 97 -7.51 9.31 -14.34
N LEU A 98 -6.23 8.93 -14.26
CA LEU A 98 -5.60 8.07 -15.27
C LEU A 98 -6.27 6.70 -15.33
N CYS A 99 -6.59 6.11 -14.20
CA CYS A 99 -7.32 4.83 -14.15
C CYS A 99 -8.69 4.94 -14.81
N LYS A 100 -9.42 6.04 -14.57
CA LYS A 100 -10.71 6.29 -15.20
C LYS A 100 -10.57 6.39 -16.72
N ASP A 101 -9.55 7.09 -17.20
CA ASP A 101 -9.32 7.26 -18.64
C ASP A 101 -9.02 5.93 -19.31
N VAL A 102 -8.16 5.11 -18.69
CA VAL A 102 -7.84 3.77 -19.20
C VAL A 102 -9.09 2.91 -19.26
N ALA A 103 -9.81 2.83 -18.16
CA ALA A 103 -11.02 2.02 -18.06
C ALA A 103 -12.08 2.46 -19.07
N LYS A 104 -12.28 3.76 -19.22
CA LYS A 104 -13.26 4.32 -20.17
C LYS A 104 -12.89 4.00 -21.61
N PHE A 105 -11.63 4.19 -21.98
CA PHE A 105 -11.17 3.96 -23.36
C PHE A 105 -11.24 2.48 -23.74
N ARG A 106 -10.96 1.58 -22.81
CA ARG A 106 -10.86 0.14 -23.04
C ARG A 106 -12.09 -0.65 -22.57
N SER A 107 -13.13 0.02 -22.08
CA SER A 107 -14.26 -0.66 -21.45
C SER A 107 -14.97 -1.68 -22.32
N ASN A 108 -15.01 -1.46 -23.65
CA ASN A 108 -15.70 -2.35 -24.59
C ASN A 108 -14.94 -3.65 -24.86
N GLU A 109 -13.68 -3.77 -24.46
CA GLU A 109 -12.85 -4.93 -24.73
C GLU A 109 -12.94 -6.00 -23.65
N PHE A 110 -13.19 -5.60 -22.41
CA PHE A 110 -13.11 -6.50 -21.26
C PHE A 110 -14.40 -6.58 -20.46
N GLY A 111 -15.44 -6.02 -20.99
CA GLY A 111 -16.71 -5.99 -20.33
C GLY A 111 -16.94 -4.75 -19.54
#